data_2608fc3ef24d3d757b6d9357084b9f12
#
_entry.id   2608fc3ef24d3d757b6d9357084b9f12
#
_cell.length_a   1.000
_cell.length_b   1.000
_cell.length_c   1.000
_cell.angle_alpha   90.00
_cell.angle_beta   90.00
_cell.angle_gamma   90.00
#
_symmetry.space_group_name_H-M   'P 1'
#
loop_
_entity.id
_entity.type
_entity.pdbx_description
1 polymer ?
#
loop_
_entity_poly.entity_id
_entity_poly.type
_entity_poly.pdbx_seq_one_letter_code
_entity_poly.pdbx_strand_id
1 'polypeptide(L)'
;MKNLLTVLTGGLAAIAASASALGAPRAENAMECGIAADMAVVAHSLASEKLEQAKAGAIMARIYDVSQSPRGKELMDDILNAAYRSNDSASAGGTAAPATGQKFAENLFAVCIKTGGSMDEVLGQKS
;
A
#
# COMPACT_ATOMS: atom_id res chain seq x y z
N MET A 1 -18.47 -43.54 6.06
CA MET A 1 -19.05 -43.05 4.84
C MET A 1 -19.34 -41.57 4.91
N LYS A 2 -20.22 -41.23 5.80
CA LYS A 2 -20.67 -39.84 5.90
C LYS A 2 -19.59 -38.91 6.33
N ASN A 3 -18.62 -39.44 7.02
CA ASN A 3 -17.52 -38.62 7.48
C ASN A 3 -16.70 -38.02 6.36
N LEU A 4 -16.76 -38.67 5.20
CA LEU A 4 -16.03 -38.17 4.05
C LEU A 4 -16.48 -36.79 3.64
N LEU A 5 -17.76 -36.53 3.75
CA LEU A 5 -18.31 -35.24 3.39
C LEU A 5 -17.78 -34.16 4.30
N THR A 6 -17.64 -34.50 5.56
CA THR A 6 -17.13 -33.56 6.53
C THR A 6 -15.69 -33.19 6.20
N VAL A 7 -14.91 -34.16 5.77
CA VAL A 7 -13.53 -33.93 5.41
C VAL A 7 -13.45 -32.97 4.22
N LEU A 8 -14.32 -33.14 3.25
CA LEU A 8 -14.34 -32.27 2.12
C LEU A 8 -14.61 -30.82 2.51
N THR A 9 -15.53 -30.65 3.43
CA THR A 9 -15.85 -29.34 3.93
C THR A 9 -14.63 -28.70 4.57
N GLY A 10 -13.89 -29.49 5.31
CA GLY A 10 -12.68 -29.01 5.93
C GLY A 10 -11.66 -28.56 4.91
N GLY A 11 -11.59 -29.27 3.79
CA GLY A 11 -10.67 -28.90 2.73
C GLY A 11 -10.95 -27.53 2.16
N LEU A 12 -12.21 -27.19 1.99
CA LEU A 12 -12.56 -25.87 1.48
C LEU A 12 -12.16 -24.79 2.47
N ALA A 13 -12.36 -25.03 3.73
CA ALA A 13 -11.97 -24.07 4.74
C ALA A 13 -10.47 -23.84 4.72
N ALA A 14 -9.71 -24.88 4.49
CA ALA A 14 -8.26 -24.75 4.41
C ALA A 14 -7.82 -23.86 3.25
N ILE A 15 -8.51 -23.96 2.12
CA ILE A 15 -8.20 -23.12 0.98
C ILE A 15 -8.44 -21.65 1.31
N ALA A 16 -9.54 -21.36 1.98
CA ALA A 16 -9.83 -19.99 2.39
C ALA A 16 -8.77 -19.47 3.33
N ALA A 17 -8.29 -20.30 4.23
CA ALA A 17 -7.24 -19.90 5.16
C ALA A 17 -5.94 -19.57 4.42
N SER A 18 -5.62 -20.33 3.37
CA SER A 18 -4.44 -20.06 2.57
C SER A 18 -4.53 -18.70 1.91
N ALA A 19 -5.69 -18.35 1.39
CA ALA A 19 -5.88 -17.04 0.77
C ALA A 19 -5.65 -15.94 1.79
N SER A 20 -6.10 -16.13 3.02
CA SER A 20 -5.89 -15.16 4.09
C SER A 20 -4.41 -14.99 4.41
N ALA A 21 -3.64 -16.08 4.33
CA ALA A 21 -2.22 -16.03 4.64
C ALA A 21 -1.44 -15.13 3.69
N LEU A 22 -1.95 -14.92 2.48
CA LEU A 22 -1.30 -14.05 1.51
C LEU A 22 -1.57 -12.57 1.80
N GLY A 23 -2.45 -12.29 2.76
CA GLY A 23 -2.80 -10.93 3.09
C GLY A 23 -3.87 -10.38 2.17
N ALA A 24 -4.62 -9.44 2.67
CA ALA A 24 -5.63 -8.77 1.88
C ALA A 24 -4.96 -7.73 0.98
N PRO A 25 -5.38 -7.59 -0.27
CA PRO A 25 -4.83 -6.56 -1.13
C PRO A 25 -5.21 -5.18 -0.62
N ARG A 26 -4.30 -4.24 -0.75
CA ARG A 26 -4.54 -2.85 -0.38
C ARG A 26 -5.46 -2.16 -1.39
N ALA A 27 -5.38 -2.58 -2.64
CA ALA A 27 -6.23 -2.07 -3.70
C ALA A 27 -6.96 -3.23 -4.34
N GLU A 28 -8.19 -3.02 -4.73
CA GLU A 28 -9.04 -4.10 -5.25
C GLU A 28 -9.19 -4.07 -6.77
N ASN A 29 -8.78 -2.98 -7.40
CA ASN A 29 -8.93 -2.84 -8.84
C ASN A 29 -7.97 -1.76 -9.36
N ALA A 30 -7.95 -1.61 -10.68
CA ALA A 30 -7.05 -0.66 -11.33
C ALA A 30 -7.32 0.78 -10.92
N MET A 31 -8.57 1.13 -10.67
CA MET A 31 -8.89 2.48 -10.23
C MET A 31 -8.27 2.78 -8.88
N GLU A 32 -8.32 1.83 -7.96
CA GLU A 32 -7.69 2.02 -6.66
C GLU A 32 -6.18 2.06 -6.77
N CYS A 33 -5.61 1.32 -7.69
CA CYS A 33 -4.17 1.44 -7.98
C CYS A 33 -3.83 2.85 -8.46
N GLY A 34 -4.71 3.45 -9.27
CA GLY A 34 -4.52 4.82 -9.71
C GLY A 34 -4.59 5.82 -8.56
N ILE A 35 -5.51 5.60 -7.64
CA ILE A 35 -5.62 6.45 -6.44
C ILE A 35 -4.35 6.32 -5.60
N ALA A 36 -3.85 5.10 -5.45
CA ALA A 36 -2.62 4.88 -4.69
C ALA A 36 -1.45 5.62 -5.33
N ALA A 37 -1.35 5.59 -6.65
CA ALA A 37 -0.29 6.30 -7.36
C ALA A 37 -0.41 7.82 -7.16
N ASP A 38 -1.63 8.34 -7.17
CA ASP A 38 -1.84 9.74 -6.92
C ASP A 38 -1.43 10.12 -5.50
N MET A 39 -1.80 9.31 -4.54
CA MET A 39 -1.37 9.51 -3.16
C MET A 39 0.15 9.50 -3.04
N ALA A 40 0.80 8.64 -3.83
CA ALA A 40 2.25 8.51 -3.79
C ALA A 40 2.94 9.80 -4.22
N VAL A 41 2.44 10.46 -5.25
CA VAL A 41 2.99 11.74 -5.70
C VAL A 41 2.91 12.77 -4.59
N VAL A 42 1.73 12.89 -3.98
CA VAL A 42 1.52 13.88 -2.93
C VAL A 42 2.38 13.58 -1.71
N ALA A 43 2.39 12.32 -1.27
CA ALA A 43 3.17 11.92 -0.11
C ALA A 43 4.66 12.18 -0.31
N HIS A 44 5.16 11.86 -1.50
CA HIS A 44 6.57 12.07 -1.81
C HIS A 44 6.91 13.56 -1.81
N SER A 45 6.02 14.38 -2.36
CA SER A 45 6.24 15.83 -2.37
C SER A 45 6.31 16.39 -0.95
N LEU A 46 5.40 15.95 -0.08
CA LEU A 46 5.39 16.43 1.29
C LEU A 46 6.63 15.98 2.05
N ALA A 47 7.07 14.76 1.80
CA ALA A 47 8.29 14.25 2.42
C ALA A 47 9.51 15.02 1.93
N SER A 48 9.56 15.34 0.64
CA SER A 48 10.68 16.09 0.05
C SER A 48 10.79 17.49 0.62
N GLU A 49 9.67 18.07 0.99
CA GLU A 49 9.65 19.39 1.62
C GLU A 49 9.95 19.33 3.12
N LYS A 50 10.24 18.13 3.61
CA LYS A 50 10.59 17.91 5.01
C LYS A 50 9.48 18.28 5.98
N LEU A 51 8.24 18.18 5.51
CA LEU A 51 7.11 18.38 6.35
C LEU A 51 7.01 17.24 7.35
N GLU A 52 6.66 17.54 8.57
CA GLU A 52 6.48 16.53 9.60
C GLU A 52 5.41 15.51 9.14
N GLN A 53 5.69 14.24 9.33
CA GLN A 53 4.82 13.19 8.77
C GLN A 53 3.38 13.29 9.29
N ALA A 54 3.19 13.65 10.54
CA ALA A 54 1.85 13.81 11.09
C ALA A 54 1.07 14.91 10.38
N LYS A 55 1.75 16.00 10.03
CA LYS A 55 1.13 17.10 9.31
C LYS A 55 0.83 16.70 7.86
N ALA A 56 1.72 15.95 7.26
CA ALA A 56 1.51 15.45 5.91
C ALA A 56 0.28 14.54 5.87
N GLY A 57 0.13 13.69 6.87
CA GLY A 57 -1.03 12.82 6.96
C GLY A 57 -2.34 13.61 7.06
N ALA A 58 -2.33 14.68 7.84
CA ALA A 58 -3.51 15.52 7.98
C ALA A 58 -3.88 16.21 6.65
N ILE A 59 -2.87 16.65 5.91
CA ILE A 59 -3.09 17.26 4.60
C ILE A 59 -3.68 16.24 3.63
N MET A 60 -3.10 15.06 3.57
CA MET A 60 -3.56 14.02 2.67
C MET A 60 -4.98 13.57 3.02
N ALA A 61 -5.30 13.49 4.30
CA ALA A 61 -6.63 13.10 4.73
C ALA A 61 -7.70 14.09 4.24
N ARG A 62 -7.34 15.35 4.10
CA ARG A 62 -8.26 16.34 3.55
C ARG A 62 -8.43 16.20 2.05
N ILE A 63 -7.32 15.90 1.37
CA ILE A 63 -7.36 15.76 -0.09
C ILE A 63 -8.18 14.55 -0.49
N TYR A 64 -8.00 13.44 0.19
CA TYR A 64 -8.57 12.16 -0.23
C TYR A 64 -9.82 11.74 0.54
N ASP A 65 -10.16 12.49 1.59
CA ASP A 65 -11.37 12.24 2.38
C ASP A 65 -11.54 10.77 2.76
N VAL A 66 -10.57 10.26 3.49
CA VAL A 66 -10.58 8.87 3.90
C VAL A 66 -11.26 8.62 5.24
N SER A 67 -11.98 9.62 5.74
CA SER A 67 -12.57 9.56 7.07
C SER A 67 -13.58 8.43 7.25
N GLN A 68 -14.22 8.02 6.16
CA GLN A 68 -15.21 6.94 6.22
C GLN A 68 -14.73 5.67 5.55
N SER A 69 -13.43 5.58 5.30
CA SER A 69 -12.87 4.41 4.65
C SER A 69 -11.64 3.92 5.40
N PRO A 70 -11.81 2.94 6.30
CA PRO A 70 -10.65 2.39 7.01
C PRO A 70 -9.59 1.85 6.06
N ARG A 71 -10.00 1.23 4.96
CA ARG A 71 -9.05 0.75 3.95
C ARG A 71 -8.32 1.89 3.27
N GLY A 72 -9.04 2.96 2.96
CA GLY A 72 -8.42 4.12 2.34
C GLY A 72 -7.41 4.80 3.26
N LYS A 73 -7.75 4.91 4.54
CA LYS A 73 -6.85 5.50 5.52
C LYS A 73 -5.60 4.64 5.69
N GLU A 74 -5.76 3.34 5.74
CA GLU A 74 -4.64 2.43 5.88
C GLU A 74 -3.72 2.51 4.67
N LEU A 75 -4.30 2.53 3.48
CA LEU A 75 -3.53 2.69 2.26
C LEU A 75 -2.75 4.00 2.26
N MET A 76 -3.41 5.08 2.61
CA MET A 76 -2.78 6.39 2.69
C MET A 76 -1.61 6.38 3.68
N ASP A 77 -1.82 5.82 4.86
CA ASP A 77 -0.78 5.77 5.88
C ASP A 77 0.41 4.94 5.41
N ASP A 78 0.15 3.81 4.75
CA ASP A 78 1.22 2.95 4.24
C ASP A 78 2.04 3.66 3.17
N ILE A 79 1.38 4.38 2.27
CA ILE A 79 2.05 5.13 1.22
C ILE A 79 2.89 6.26 1.83
N LEU A 80 2.32 6.94 2.80
CA LEU A 80 3.03 8.03 3.48
C LEU A 80 4.28 7.50 4.18
N ASN A 81 4.16 6.39 4.88
CA ASN A 81 5.31 5.77 5.54
C ASN A 81 6.39 5.41 4.52
N ALA A 82 6.00 4.85 3.39
CA ALA A 82 6.97 4.47 2.36
C ALA A 82 7.65 5.68 1.75
N ALA A 83 6.90 6.75 1.52
CA ALA A 83 7.46 7.97 0.96
C ALA A 83 8.49 8.59 1.91
N TYR A 84 8.18 8.61 3.20
CA TYR A 84 9.10 9.17 4.17
C TYR A 84 10.34 8.32 4.34
N ARG A 85 10.20 6.99 4.34
CA ARG A 85 11.36 6.11 4.40
C ARG A 85 12.27 6.29 3.18
N SER A 86 11.67 6.43 2.01
CA SER A 86 12.43 6.63 0.79
C SER A 86 13.21 7.94 0.82
N ASN A 87 12.56 8.99 1.30
CA ASN A 87 13.19 10.30 1.41
C ASN A 87 14.33 10.29 2.44
N ASP A 88 14.13 9.62 3.56
CA ASP A 88 15.14 9.51 4.60
C ASP A 88 16.37 8.74 4.10
N SER A 89 16.15 7.68 3.36
CA SER A 89 17.25 6.90 2.79
C SER A 89 18.10 7.74 1.83
N ALA A 90 17.44 8.56 1.01
CA ALA A 90 18.14 9.45 0.10
C ALA A 90 18.94 10.50 0.87
N SER A 91 18.35 11.04 1.93
CA SER A 91 19.00 12.04 2.76
C SER A 91 20.20 11.49 3.51
N ALA A 92 20.16 10.21 3.84
CA ALA A 92 21.27 9.56 4.56
C ALA A 92 22.46 9.26 3.67
N GLY A 93 22.44 9.70 2.43
CA GLY A 93 23.57 9.49 1.54
C GLY A 93 23.56 8.14 0.86
N GLY A 94 22.38 7.57 0.69
CA GLY A 94 22.26 6.32 -0.05
C GLY A 94 22.76 6.49 -1.47
N THR A 95 23.27 5.42 -2.03
CA THR A 95 23.85 5.44 -3.36
C THR A 95 22.79 5.56 -4.45
N ALA A 96 21.58 5.17 -4.16
CA ALA A 96 20.50 5.29 -5.14
C ALA A 96 20.08 6.74 -5.27
N ALA A 97 19.94 7.22 -6.48
CA ALA A 97 19.39 8.54 -6.72
C ALA A 97 17.98 8.57 -6.12
N PRO A 98 17.61 9.67 -5.46
CA PRO A 98 16.26 9.75 -4.92
C PRO A 98 15.27 9.66 -6.06
N ALA A 99 14.27 8.80 -5.89
CA ALA A 99 13.22 8.70 -6.87
C ALA A 99 12.42 9.98 -6.85
N THR A 100 12.05 10.48 -8.02
CA THR A 100 11.12 11.61 -8.08
C THR A 100 9.76 11.11 -7.61
N GLY A 101 8.90 12.05 -7.26
CA GLY A 101 7.53 11.68 -6.89
C GLY A 101 6.83 10.91 -7.99
N GLN A 102 7.07 11.32 -9.24
CA GLN A 102 6.49 10.64 -10.37
C GLN A 102 7.01 9.22 -10.51
N LYS A 103 8.31 9.02 -10.35
CA LYS A 103 8.90 7.68 -10.42
C LYS A 103 8.37 6.78 -9.31
N PHE A 104 8.27 7.31 -8.12
CA PHE A 104 7.71 6.58 -7.00
C PHE A 104 6.28 6.14 -7.31
N ALA A 105 5.48 7.06 -7.83
CA ALA A 105 4.10 6.77 -8.17
C ALA A 105 3.97 5.76 -9.31
N GLU A 106 4.80 5.89 -10.33
CA GLU A 106 4.77 4.96 -11.46
C GLU A 106 5.14 3.55 -11.02
N ASN A 107 6.15 3.44 -10.18
CA ASN A 107 6.56 2.15 -9.66
C ASN A 107 5.46 1.54 -8.80
N LEU A 108 4.86 2.35 -7.95
CA LEU A 108 3.78 1.87 -7.10
C LEU A 108 2.59 1.38 -7.93
N PHE A 109 2.23 2.14 -8.96
CA PHE A 109 1.13 1.75 -9.83
C PHE A 109 1.43 0.42 -10.53
N ALA A 110 2.62 0.28 -11.09
CA ALA A 110 3.01 -0.94 -11.79
C ALA A 110 2.99 -2.15 -10.85
N VAL A 111 3.53 -1.97 -9.65
CA VAL A 111 3.53 -3.04 -8.65
C VAL A 111 2.12 -3.36 -8.20
N CYS A 112 1.28 -2.34 -8.06
CA CYS A 112 -0.11 -2.54 -7.68
C CYS A 112 -0.84 -3.42 -8.69
N ILE A 113 -0.68 -3.11 -9.97
CA ILE A 113 -1.32 -3.89 -11.04
C ILE A 113 -0.74 -5.31 -11.07
N LYS A 114 0.56 -5.43 -11.00
CA LYS A 114 1.24 -6.72 -11.09
C LYS A 114 0.88 -7.66 -9.96
N THR A 115 0.72 -7.13 -8.75
CA THR A 115 0.51 -7.95 -7.55
C THR A 115 -0.95 -8.08 -7.15
N GLY A 116 -1.87 -7.63 -8.00
CA GLY A 116 -3.28 -7.68 -7.65
C GLY A 116 -3.65 -6.77 -6.50
N GLY A 117 -2.91 -5.68 -6.32
CA GLY A 117 -3.21 -4.69 -5.30
C GLY A 117 -2.45 -4.83 -4.00
N SER A 118 -1.58 -5.81 -3.89
CA SER A 118 -0.85 -6.06 -2.65
C SER A 118 0.17 -4.97 -2.34
N MET A 119 0.99 -4.62 -3.32
CA MET A 119 1.99 -3.55 -3.20
C MET A 119 3.03 -3.77 -2.08
N ASP A 120 3.16 -4.98 -1.58
CA ASP A 120 4.08 -5.26 -0.50
C ASP A 120 5.53 -4.93 -0.86
N GLU A 121 5.89 -5.07 -2.13
CA GLU A 121 7.26 -4.80 -2.57
C GLU A 121 7.65 -3.34 -2.35
N VAL A 122 6.71 -2.44 -2.39
CA VAL A 122 6.97 -1.01 -2.24
C VAL A 122 6.59 -0.52 -0.85
N LEU A 123 5.46 -0.95 -0.34
CA LEU A 123 4.90 -0.43 0.90
C LEU A 123 5.26 -1.26 2.13
N GLY A 124 5.90 -2.39 1.92
CA GLY A 124 6.20 -3.29 3.02
C GLY A 124 5.08 -4.29 3.24
N GLN A 125 5.40 -5.37 3.90
CA GLN A 125 4.45 -6.44 4.12
C GLN A 125 3.33 -5.98 5.03
N LYS A 126 2.11 -6.20 4.60
CA LYS A 126 0.96 -5.85 5.38
C LYS A 126 0.72 -6.94 6.42
N SER A 127 0.59 -6.54 7.66
CA SER A 127 0.36 -7.48 8.77
C SER A 127 -1.11 -7.74 9.00
#